data_664bc32803fccd2e3a641b96d5633835
#
_entry.id   664bc32803fccd2e3a641b96d5633835
#
_cell.length_a   1.000
_cell.length_b   1.000
_cell.length_c   1.000
_cell.angle_alpha   90.00
_cell.angle_beta   90.00
_cell.angle_gamma   90.00
#
_symmetry.space_group_name_H-M   'P 1'
#
loop_
_entity.id
_entity.type
_entity.pdbx_description
1 polymer ?
#
loop_
_entity_poly.entity_id
_entity_poly.type
_entity_poly.pdbx_seq_one_letter_code
_entity_poly.pdbx_strand_id
1 'polypeptide(L)'
;CLVMGAVFLLGWAFSELFSAPVRQLADDMHRFEKNAENFVFEPMAGTTEITTLSNSFEHMVVKIQKLMEQVRQEEITLRKTELKALQAQINPHFLYNTLDAIAWMCEDGKNEDAEEMVTALARLFRISISKGHELIPIEKEVEHAKSYLKIENYRYKNKFTYSFEVEESCLSYLCNKITLQPIIENAIYHGVKQMIDEGEIWIRIFEDGEDIIFQVEDNGIGMTEEQCREILRKEP
;
A
#
# COMPACT_ATOMS: atom_id res chain seq x y z
N CYS A 1 41.03 -69.60 0.58
CA CYS A 1 39.80 -69.31 -0.23
C CYS A 1 38.57 -68.98 0.64
N LEU A 2 38.23 -69.80 1.66
CA LEU A 2 37.03 -69.61 2.49
C LEU A 2 37.04 -68.29 3.29
N VAL A 3 38.16 -67.87 3.89
CA VAL A 3 38.28 -66.59 4.66
C VAL A 3 38.15 -65.38 3.77
N MET A 4 38.74 -65.41 2.59
CA MET A 4 38.60 -64.29 1.62
C MET A 4 37.14 -64.11 1.13
N GLY A 5 36.45 -65.26 0.89
CA GLY A 5 35.04 -65.17 0.51
C GLY A 5 34.14 -64.63 1.64
N ALA A 6 34.39 -64.98 2.88
CA ALA A 6 33.67 -64.47 4.03
C ALA A 6 33.89 -62.92 4.22
N VAL A 7 35.14 -62.45 4.09
CA VAL A 7 35.44 -60.97 4.18
C VAL A 7 34.77 -60.22 3.05
N PHE A 8 34.75 -60.79 1.84
CA PHE A 8 34.08 -60.15 0.71
C PHE A 8 32.55 -60.06 0.90
N LEU A 9 31.92 -61.12 1.39
CA LEU A 9 30.48 -61.12 1.69
C LEU A 9 30.13 -60.19 2.83
N LEU A 10 30.94 -60.10 3.88
CA LEU A 10 30.74 -59.15 4.96
C LEU A 10 30.91 -57.70 4.49
N GLY A 11 31.91 -57.41 3.66
CA GLY A 11 32.10 -56.09 3.06
C GLY A 11 30.95 -55.68 2.14
N TRP A 12 30.47 -56.62 1.32
CA TRP A 12 29.32 -56.41 0.46
C TRP A 12 28.05 -56.15 1.27
N ALA A 13 27.75 -56.97 2.27
CA ALA A 13 26.60 -56.79 3.16
C ALA A 13 26.64 -55.45 3.91
N PHE A 14 27.84 -55.05 4.38
CA PHE A 14 28.01 -53.73 5.02
C PHE A 14 27.76 -52.58 4.04
N SER A 15 28.24 -52.71 2.80
CA SER A 15 28.02 -51.71 1.76
C SER A 15 26.52 -51.51 1.45
N GLU A 16 25.78 -52.62 1.28
CA GLU A 16 24.34 -52.58 1.00
C GLU A 16 23.52 -52.07 2.19
N LEU A 17 23.87 -52.47 3.43
CA LEU A 17 23.09 -52.10 4.60
C LEU A 17 23.34 -50.65 5.10
N PHE A 18 24.56 -50.12 4.89
CA PHE A 18 24.93 -48.80 5.44
C PHE A 18 25.35 -47.78 4.40
N SER A 19 26.23 -48.13 3.46
CA SER A 19 26.82 -47.16 2.55
C SER A 19 25.86 -46.74 1.43
N ALA A 20 25.09 -47.67 0.88
CA ALA A 20 24.15 -47.37 -0.21
C ALA A 20 22.99 -46.48 0.24
N PRO A 21 22.29 -46.75 1.38
CA PRO A 21 21.22 -45.86 1.85
C PRO A 21 21.70 -44.46 2.24
N VAL A 22 22.88 -44.32 2.86
CA VAL A 22 23.44 -43.01 3.19
C VAL A 22 23.74 -42.20 1.93
N ARG A 23 24.31 -42.85 0.90
CA ARG A 23 24.59 -42.18 -0.38
C ARG A 23 23.30 -41.73 -1.07
N GLN A 24 22.28 -42.58 -1.08
CA GLN A 24 20.97 -42.23 -1.65
C GLN A 24 20.34 -41.08 -0.91
N LEU A 25 20.40 -41.03 0.42
CA LEU A 25 19.89 -39.89 1.20
C LEU A 25 20.66 -38.59 0.88
N ALA A 26 21.97 -38.66 0.73
CA ALA A 26 22.78 -37.51 0.32
C ALA A 26 22.39 -36.99 -1.08
N ASP A 27 22.14 -37.91 -2.02
CA ASP A 27 21.68 -37.54 -3.37
C ASP A 27 20.27 -36.91 -3.33
N ASP A 28 19.38 -37.41 -2.50
CA ASP A 28 18.04 -36.85 -2.32
C ASP A 28 18.10 -35.48 -1.64
N MET A 29 19.00 -35.25 -0.67
CA MET A 29 19.26 -33.89 -0.12
C MET A 29 19.74 -32.92 -1.19
N HIS A 30 20.64 -33.33 -2.07
CA HIS A 30 21.06 -32.48 -3.20
C HIS A 30 19.95 -32.21 -4.21
N ARG A 31 19.08 -33.18 -4.46
CA ARG A 31 17.91 -32.98 -5.33
C ARG A 31 16.92 -32.00 -4.72
N PHE A 32 16.69 -32.09 -3.41
CA PHE A 32 15.86 -31.16 -2.66
C PHE A 32 16.43 -29.74 -2.70
N GLU A 33 17.75 -29.57 -2.47
CA GLU A 33 18.41 -28.27 -2.54
C GLU A 33 18.18 -27.58 -3.91
N LYS A 34 18.21 -28.34 -5.00
CA LYS A 34 18.03 -27.80 -6.36
C LYS A 34 16.58 -27.50 -6.72
N ASN A 35 15.61 -28.19 -6.18
CA ASN A 35 14.20 -28.02 -6.49
C ASN A 35 13.31 -28.41 -5.29
N ALA A 36 13.36 -27.57 -4.26
CA ALA A 36 12.63 -27.84 -3.01
C ALA A 36 11.10 -27.80 -3.19
N GLU A 37 10.59 -26.98 -4.12
CA GLU A 37 9.14 -26.76 -4.30
C GLU A 37 8.41 -28.00 -4.81
N ASN A 38 8.99 -28.70 -5.79
CA ASN A 38 8.38 -29.88 -6.42
C ASN A 38 9.04 -31.18 -6.02
N PHE A 39 9.83 -31.19 -4.95
CA PHE A 39 10.52 -32.38 -4.50
C PHE A 39 9.58 -33.30 -3.73
N VAL A 40 9.57 -34.56 -4.12
CA VAL A 40 8.86 -35.64 -3.39
C VAL A 40 9.91 -36.57 -2.82
N PHE A 41 9.87 -36.78 -1.51
CA PHE A 41 10.73 -37.68 -0.81
C PHE A 41 10.00 -38.97 -0.48
N GLU A 42 10.63 -40.12 -0.76
CA GLU A 42 10.13 -41.42 -0.38
C GLU A 42 11.03 -41.99 0.74
N PRO A 43 10.47 -42.21 1.96
CA PRO A 43 11.25 -42.71 3.08
C PRO A 43 11.88 -44.05 2.78
N MET A 44 13.17 -44.19 3.13
CA MET A 44 13.92 -45.41 2.91
C MET A 44 13.84 -46.36 4.12
N ALA A 45 13.65 -47.66 3.85
CA ALA A 45 13.76 -48.71 4.84
C ALA A 45 15.22 -49.11 5.01
N GLY A 46 15.67 -49.36 6.24
CA GLY A 46 17.03 -49.75 6.55
C GLY A 46 17.20 -50.14 8.01
N THR A 47 18.42 -49.97 8.55
CA THR A 47 18.65 -50.09 9.99
C THR A 47 17.84 -49.00 10.74
N THR A 48 17.69 -49.16 12.05
CA THR A 48 16.96 -48.24 12.90
C THR A 48 17.46 -46.77 12.72
N GLU A 49 18.78 -46.61 12.61
CA GLU A 49 19.44 -45.31 12.43
C GLU A 49 19.12 -44.67 11.07
N ILE A 50 19.18 -45.49 10.01
CA ILE A 50 18.85 -45.01 8.64
C ILE A 50 17.38 -44.63 8.55
N THR A 51 16.48 -45.43 9.08
CA THR A 51 15.06 -45.14 9.11
C THR A 51 14.77 -43.89 9.91
N THR A 52 15.42 -43.68 11.06
CA THR A 52 15.26 -42.45 11.87
C THR A 52 15.75 -41.20 11.11
N LEU A 53 16.90 -41.32 10.43
CA LEU A 53 17.47 -40.23 9.64
C LEU A 53 16.58 -39.89 8.43
N SER A 54 16.10 -40.91 7.72
CA SER A 54 15.17 -40.78 6.61
C SER A 54 13.87 -40.07 7.02
N ASN A 55 13.24 -40.48 8.10
CA ASN A 55 12.04 -39.86 8.64
C ASN A 55 12.28 -38.40 9.08
N SER A 56 13.45 -38.14 9.69
CA SER A 56 13.82 -36.76 10.09
C SER A 56 14.00 -35.86 8.88
N PHE A 57 14.56 -36.36 7.80
CA PHE A 57 14.69 -35.62 6.55
C PHE A 57 13.32 -35.38 5.90
N GLU A 58 12.43 -36.40 5.87
CA GLU A 58 11.04 -36.22 5.40
C GLU A 58 10.32 -35.08 6.13
N HIS A 59 10.38 -35.09 7.46
CA HIS A 59 9.79 -34.03 8.28
C HIS A 59 10.36 -32.67 7.95
N MET A 60 11.67 -32.58 7.70
CA MET A 60 12.32 -31.34 7.31
C MET A 60 11.81 -30.84 5.92
N VAL A 61 11.75 -31.73 4.93
CA VAL A 61 11.23 -31.47 3.60
C VAL A 61 9.81 -30.88 3.67
N VAL A 62 8.91 -31.60 4.35
CA VAL A 62 7.50 -31.16 4.52
C VAL A 62 7.42 -29.82 5.22
N LYS A 63 8.22 -29.59 6.26
CA LYS A 63 8.23 -28.32 6.99
C LYS A 63 8.73 -27.16 6.13
N ILE A 64 9.81 -27.35 5.37
CA ILE A 64 10.36 -26.33 4.47
C ILE A 64 9.35 -26.01 3.36
N GLN A 65 8.76 -26.99 2.71
CA GLN A 65 7.74 -26.77 1.68
C GLN A 65 6.54 -26.00 2.22
N LYS A 66 6.08 -26.34 3.42
CA LYS A 66 5.01 -25.58 4.10
C LYS A 66 5.39 -24.13 4.36
N LEU A 67 6.62 -23.89 4.83
CA LEU A 67 7.12 -22.53 5.06
C LEU A 67 7.23 -21.73 3.75
N MET A 68 7.70 -22.35 2.67
CA MET A 68 7.77 -21.73 1.34
C MET A 68 6.38 -21.31 0.85
N GLU A 69 5.38 -22.17 0.99
CA GLU A 69 4.00 -21.85 0.63
C GLU A 69 3.42 -20.74 1.52
N GLN A 70 3.72 -20.73 2.82
CA GLN A 70 3.31 -19.62 3.71
C GLN A 70 3.90 -18.28 3.27
N VAL A 71 5.22 -18.24 3.00
CA VAL A 71 5.89 -17.02 2.51
C VAL A 71 5.27 -16.54 1.19
N ARG A 72 4.98 -17.46 0.27
CA ARG A 72 4.33 -17.15 -0.99
C ARG A 72 2.93 -16.53 -0.79
N GLN A 73 2.14 -17.07 0.11
CA GLN A 73 0.80 -16.54 0.44
C GLN A 73 0.88 -15.17 1.12
N GLU A 74 1.85 -14.97 2.00
CA GLU A 74 2.09 -13.67 2.64
C GLU A 74 2.49 -12.63 1.59
N GLU A 75 3.37 -12.95 0.64
CA GLU A 75 3.76 -12.06 -0.46
C GLU A 75 2.57 -11.68 -1.35
N ILE A 76 1.73 -12.65 -1.73
CA ILE A 76 0.51 -12.39 -2.50
C ILE A 76 -0.45 -11.48 -1.73
N THR A 77 -0.60 -11.70 -0.43
CA THR A 77 -1.49 -10.91 0.42
C THR A 77 -0.96 -9.47 0.57
N LEU A 78 0.35 -9.34 0.77
CA LEU A 78 1.00 -8.02 0.82
C LEU A 78 0.78 -7.24 -0.47
N ARG A 79 1.05 -7.84 -1.62
CA ARG A 79 0.81 -7.20 -2.94
C ARG A 79 -0.65 -6.80 -3.15
N LYS A 80 -1.60 -7.66 -2.75
CA LYS A 80 -3.04 -7.32 -2.81
C LYS A 80 -3.39 -6.14 -1.91
N THR A 81 -2.79 -6.07 -0.73
CA THR A 81 -3.01 -4.98 0.22
C THR A 81 -2.41 -3.68 -0.30
N GLU A 82 -1.20 -3.72 -0.85
CA GLU A 82 -0.57 -2.57 -1.50
C GLU A 82 -1.39 -2.06 -2.69
N LEU A 83 -1.90 -2.96 -3.54
CA LEU A 83 -2.78 -2.58 -4.65
C LEU A 83 -4.10 -1.96 -4.17
N LYS A 84 -4.69 -2.49 -3.08
CA LYS A 84 -5.90 -1.88 -2.48
C LYS A 84 -5.61 -0.51 -1.89
N ALA A 85 -4.48 -0.34 -1.22
CA ALA A 85 -4.05 0.95 -0.69
C ALA A 85 -3.83 1.98 -1.82
N LEU A 86 -3.17 1.58 -2.92
CA LEU A 86 -3.01 2.41 -4.11
C LEU A 86 -4.35 2.77 -4.77
N GLN A 87 -5.28 1.83 -4.86
CA GLN A 87 -6.63 2.09 -5.38
C GLN A 87 -7.45 3.00 -4.46
N ALA A 88 -7.28 2.90 -3.14
CA ALA A 88 -7.97 3.76 -2.17
C ALA A 88 -7.47 5.21 -2.20
N GLN A 89 -6.25 5.47 -2.69
CA GLN A 89 -5.75 6.84 -2.91
C GLN A 89 -6.50 7.59 -4.01
N ILE A 90 -7.23 6.89 -4.88
CA ILE A 90 -8.13 7.49 -5.86
C ILE A 90 -9.56 7.21 -5.37
N ASN A 91 -10.27 8.24 -4.93
CA ASN A 91 -11.71 8.12 -4.63
C ASN A 91 -12.48 7.92 -5.96
N PRO A 92 -13.00 6.70 -6.27
CA PRO A 92 -13.65 6.45 -7.56
C PRO A 92 -14.88 7.33 -7.76
N HIS A 93 -15.61 7.59 -6.68
CA HIS A 93 -16.80 8.43 -6.71
C HIS A 93 -16.47 9.90 -7.04
N PHE A 94 -15.35 10.42 -6.51
CA PHE A 94 -14.86 11.73 -6.88
C PHE A 94 -14.53 11.79 -8.38
N LEU A 95 -13.83 10.76 -8.91
CA LEU A 95 -13.47 10.69 -10.32
C LEU A 95 -14.69 10.65 -11.23
N TYR A 96 -15.66 9.75 -10.97
CA TYR A 96 -16.88 9.67 -11.78
C TYR A 96 -17.67 10.98 -11.77
N ASN A 97 -17.89 11.57 -10.61
CA ASN A 97 -18.62 12.84 -10.50
C ASN A 97 -17.90 13.99 -11.20
N THR A 98 -16.56 13.98 -11.21
CA THR A 98 -15.78 15.00 -11.92
C THR A 98 -15.89 14.83 -13.43
N LEU A 99 -15.83 13.60 -13.94
CA LEU A 99 -15.99 13.32 -15.37
C LEU A 99 -17.41 13.63 -15.85
N ASP A 100 -18.44 13.32 -15.06
CA ASP A 100 -19.82 13.70 -15.36
C ASP A 100 -19.99 15.21 -15.43
N ALA A 101 -19.40 15.97 -14.48
CA ALA A 101 -19.45 17.42 -14.51
C ALA A 101 -18.76 18.00 -15.76
N ILE A 102 -17.62 17.44 -16.17
CA ILE A 102 -16.94 17.84 -17.43
C ILE A 102 -17.84 17.56 -18.64
N ALA A 103 -18.48 16.40 -18.70
CA ALA A 103 -19.40 16.04 -19.79
C ALA A 103 -20.55 17.04 -19.89
N TRP A 104 -21.18 17.40 -18.76
CA TRP A 104 -22.21 18.42 -18.69
C TRP A 104 -21.74 19.81 -19.16
N MET A 105 -20.51 20.21 -18.78
CA MET A 105 -19.93 21.47 -19.26
C MET A 105 -19.75 21.48 -20.78
N CYS A 106 -19.31 20.37 -21.36
CA CYS A 106 -19.17 20.23 -22.81
C CYS A 106 -20.55 20.31 -23.52
N GLU A 107 -21.59 19.66 -22.97
CA GLU A 107 -22.95 19.71 -23.51
C GLU A 107 -23.55 21.13 -23.44
N ASP A 108 -23.25 21.87 -22.35
CA ASP A 108 -23.65 23.26 -22.15
C ASP A 108 -22.83 24.27 -22.98
N GLY A 109 -21.81 23.80 -23.72
CA GLY A 109 -20.93 24.67 -24.52
C GLY A 109 -19.89 25.46 -23.70
N LYS A 110 -19.69 25.13 -22.41
CA LYS A 110 -18.71 25.73 -21.48
C LYS A 110 -17.33 25.07 -21.64
N ASN A 111 -16.78 25.16 -22.85
CA ASN A 111 -15.56 24.43 -23.19
C ASN A 111 -14.33 24.92 -22.41
N GLU A 112 -14.25 26.21 -22.10
CA GLU A 112 -13.14 26.77 -21.30
C GLU A 112 -13.15 26.24 -19.87
N ASP A 113 -14.33 26.19 -19.22
CA ASP A 113 -14.49 25.63 -17.89
C ASP A 113 -14.15 24.10 -17.87
N ALA A 114 -14.57 23.38 -18.92
CA ALA A 114 -14.25 21.96 -19.08
C ALA A 114 -12.74 21.72 -19.24
N GLU A 115 -12.03 22.54 -20.05
CA GLU A 115 -10.57 22.47 -20.20
C GLU A 115 -9.85 22.75 -18.88
N GLU A 116 -10.27 23.77 -18.15
CA GLU A 116 -9.71 24.07 -16.84
C GLU A 116 -9.90 22.94 -15.85
N MET A 117 -11.08 22.31 -15.87
CA MET A 117 -11.39 21.19 -14.98
C MET A 117 -10.58 19.93 -15.31
N VAL A 118 -10.41 19.61 -16.60
CA VAL A 118 -9.52 18.53 -17.05
C VAL A 118 -8.07 18.78 -16.62
N THR A 119 -7.61 20.02 -16.78
CA THR A 119 -6.24 20.42 -16.38
C THR A 119 -6.03 20.29 -14.87
N ALA A 120 -7.00 20.71 -14.06
CA ALA A 120 -6.98 20.58 -12.60
C ALA A 120 -6.96 19.10 -12.19
N LEU A 121 -7.80 18.26 -12.83
CA LEU A 121 -7.85 16.82 -12.58
C LEU A 121 -6.52 16.12 -12.91
N ALA A 122 -5.91 16.48 -14.05
CA ALA A 122 -4.61 15.93 -14.44
C ALA A 122 -3.49 16.30 -13.45
N ARG A 123 -3.49 17.54 -12.92
CA ARG A 123 -2.53 17.97 -11.89
C ARG A 123 -2.75 17.24 -10.59
N LEU A 124 -3.99 17.15 -10.12
CA LEU A 124 -4.36 16.42 -8.91
C LEU A 124 -3.82 14.99 -8.94
N PHE A 125 -4.10 14.24 -10.03
CA PHE A 125 -3.65 12.87 -10.17
C PHE A 125 -2.14 12.73 -10.30
N ARG A 126 -1.47 13.63 -10.99
CA ARG A 126 -0.01 13.59 -11.12
C ARG A 126 0.69 13.64 -9.77
N ILE A 127 0.18 14.45 -8.84
CA ILE A 127 0.71 14.56 -7.48
C ILE A 127 0.31 13.36 -6.64
N SER A 128 -0.99 12.97 -6.67
CA SER A 128 -1.53 11.85 -5.88
C SER A 128 -0.85 10.51 -6.22
N ILE A 129 -0.61 10.23 -7.52
CA ILE A 129 -0.07 8.95 -8.01
C ILE A 129 1.47 8.95 -8.07
N SER A 130 2.14 10.04 -7.72
CA SER A 130 3.61 10.10 -7.77
C SER A 130 4.22 8.97 -6.94
N LYS A 131 4.96 8.07 -7.64
CA LYS A 131 5.50 6.83 -7.06
C LYS A 131 6.57 7.10 -6.02
N GLY A 132 6.42 6.51 -4.83
CA GLY A 132 7.54 6.20 -3.92
C GLY A 132 7.94 7.27 -2.91
N HIS A 133 7.33 8.44 -2.88
CA HIS A 133 7.63 9.45 -1.87
C HIS A 133 6.37 9.79 -1.08
N GLU A 134 6.38 9.46 0.22
CA GLU A 134 5.34 9.89 1.16
C GLU A 134 5.48 11.38 1.48
N LEU A 135 6.71 11.91 1.39
CA LEU A 135 7.02 13.32 1.61
C LEU A 135 7.15 14.07 0.28
N ILE A 136 6.49 15.21 0.19
CA ILE A 136 6.54 16.14 -0.95
C ILE A 136 6.79 17.57 -0.46
N PRO A 137 7.35 18.46 -1.30
CA PRO A 137 7.42 19.88 -0.98
C PRO A 137 6.03 20.48 -0.73
N ILE A 138 5.93 21.39 0.24
CA ILE A 138 4.67 22.10 0.57
C ILE A 138 4.10 22.79 -0.66
N GLU A 139 4.95 23.32 -1.56
CA GLU A 139 4.52 23.87 -2.85
C GLU A 139 3.64 22.89 -3.64
N LYS A 140 4.01 21.60 -3.65
CA LYS A 140 3.25 20.54 -4.35
C LYS A 140 1.95 20.17 -3.63
N GLU A 141 1.95 20.20 -2.31
CA GLU A 141 0.73 20.00 -1.52
C GLU A 141 -0.27 21.14 -1.74
N VAL A 142 0.22 22.38 -1.79
CA VAL A 142 -0.60 23.56 -2.14
C VAL A 142 -1.15 23.48 -3.57
N GLU A 143 -0.33 23.04 -4.55
CA GLU A 143 -0.77 22.80 -5.93
C GLU A 143 -1.87 21.73 -5.99
N HIS A 144 -1.73 20.66 -5.22
CA HIS A 144 -2.71 19.60 -5.09
C HIS A 144 -4.03 20.12 -4.49
N ALA A 145 -3.96 20.84 -3.36
CA ALA A 145 -5.12 21.41 -2.68
C ALA A 145 -5.87 22.44 -3.55
N LYS A 146 -5.14 23.31 -4.28
CA LYS A 146 -5.73 24.25 -5.25
C LYS A 146 -6.47 23.52 -6.37
N SER A 147 -5.88 22.44 -6.90
CA SER A 147 -6.52 21.64 -7.96
C SER A 147 -7.78 20.95 -7.46
N TYR A 148 -7.75 20.41 -6.24
CA TYR A 148 -8.91 19.77 -5.59
C TYR A 148 -10.05 20.79 -5.37
N LEU A 149 -9.75 21.94 -4.75
CA LEU A 149 -10.74 23.01 -4.50
C LEU A 149 -11.35 23.54 -5.79
N LYS A 150 -10.55 23.70 -6.85
CA LYS A 150 -11.05 24.14 -8.16
C LYS A 150 -12.08 23.16 -8.71
N ILE A 151 -11.81 21.86 -8.66
CA ILE A 151 -12.73 20.81 -9.11
C ILE A 151 -14.01 20.83 -8.28
N GLU A 152 -13.89 20.86 -6.95
CA GLU A 152 -15.07 20.89 -6.06
C GLU A 152 -15.90 22.16 -6.26
N ASN A 153 -15.26 23.30 -6.45
CA ASN A 153 -15.98 24.56 -6.68
C ASN A 153 -16.83 24.52 -7.96
N TYR A 154 -16.30 23.99 -9.06
CA TYR A 154 -17.08 23.76 -10.27
C TYR A 154 -18.25 22.80 -10.05
N ARG A 155 -18.01 21.68 -9.33
CA ARG A 155 -19.04 20.69 -9.01
C ARG A 155 -20.18 21.28 -8.17
N TYR A 156 -19.86 22.19 -7.26
CA TYR A 156 -20.86 22.90 -6.44
C TYR A 156 -21.34 24.20 -7.06
N LYS A 157 -21.10 24.42 -8.38
CA LYS A 157 -21.58 25.59 -9.13
C LYS A 157 -21.16 26.93 -8.50
N ASN A 158 -19.90 26.99 -8.09
CA ASN A 158 -19.30 28.17 -7.43
C ASN A 158 -20.04 28.61 -6.15
N LYS A 159 -20.52 27.63 -5.36
CA LYS A 159 -21.25 27.87 -4.12
C LYS A 159 -20.36 28.40 -2.98
N PHE A 160 -19.06 28.25 -3.11
CA PHE A 160 -18.10 28.76 -2.14
C PHE A 160 -16.90 29.43 -2.83
N THR A 161 -16.26 30.33 -2.10
CA THR A 161 -14.98 30.94 -2.48
C THR A 161 -13.86 30.37 -1.60
N TYR A 162 -12.62 30.44 -2.09
CA TYR A 162 -11.47 30.00 -1.31
C TYR A 162 -10.24 30.88 -1.54
N SER A 163 -9.41 31.04 -0.51
CA SER A 163 -8.16 31.78 -0.59
C SER A 163 -7.01 31.02 0.04
N PHE A 164 -5.80 31.29 -0.44
CA PHE A 164 -4.55 30.75 0.09
C PHE A 164 -3.63 31.87 0.52
N GLU A 165 -3.19 31.82 1.77
CA GLU A 165 -2.13 32.63 2.35
C GLU A 165 -0.98 31.72 2.76
N VAL A 166 0.09 31.68 1.98
CA VAL A 166 1.22 30.76 2.19
C VAL A 166 2.50 31.58 2.27
N GLU A 167 3.24 31.44 3.35
CA GLU A 167 4.55 32.05 3.47
C GLU A 167 5.55 31.38 2.51
N GLU A 168 6.29 32.19 1.75
CA GLU A 168 7.23 31.70 0.74
C GLU A 168 8.33 30.82 1.34
N SER A 169 8.76 31.11 2.57
CA SER A 169 9.73 30.32 3.32
C SER A 169 9.28 28.86 3.51
N CYS A 170 7.96 28.63 3.68
CA CYS A 170 7.39 27.31 3.91
C CYS A 170 7.40 26.43 2.67
N LEU A 171 7.38 26.97 1.45
CA LEU A 171 7.14 26.23 0.21
C LEU A 171 8.14 25.11 -0.07
N SER A 172 9.39 25.27 0.36
CA SER A 172 10.48 24.32 0.14
C SER A 172 10.56 23.19 1.17
N TYR A 173 9.91 23.33 2.33
CA TYR A 173 9.87 22.28 3.34
C TYR A 173 9.05 21.08 2.86
N LEU A 174 9.32 19.92 3.48
CA LEU A 174 8.64 18.66 3.15
C LEU A 174 7.50 18.38 4.13
N CYS A 175 6.36 17.97 3.58
CA CYS A 175 5.22 17.49 4.35
C CYS A 175 4.72 16.13 3.83
N ASN A 176 3.89 15.45 4.59
CA ASN A 176 3.19 14.27 4.11
C ASN A 176 2.26 14.65 2.96
N LYS A 177 2.22 13.80 1.95
CA LYS A 177 1.33 13.96 0.80
C LYS A 177 -0.14 13.84 1.23
N ILE A 178 -1.01 14.69 0.66
CA ILE A 178 -2.47 14.69 0.92
C ILE A 178 -2.79 15.04 2.39
N THR A 179 -2.04 15.97 2.96
CA THR A 179 -2.31 16.49 4.32
C THR A 179 -3.48 17.47 4.35
N LEU A 180 -3.56 18.38 3.38
CA LEU A 180 -4.61 19.41 3.31
C LEU A 180 -5.96 18.86 2.86
N GLN A 181 -5.99 17.89 1.95
CA GLN A 181 -7.23 17.42 1.34
C GLN A 181 -8.28 16.93 2.34
N PRO A 182 -7.98 16.08 3.34
CA PRO A 182 -8.99 15.62 4.31
C PRO A 182 -9.59 16.75 5.13
N ILE A 183 -8.79 17.78 5.45
CA ILE A 183 -9.25 18.93 6.23
C ILE A 183 -10.15 19.81 5.35
N ILE A 184 -9.76 20.05 4.09
CA ILE A 184 -10.55 20.77 3.10
C ILE A 184 -11.87 20.04 2.79
N GLU A 185 -11.82 18.71 2.66
CA GLU A 185 -13.03 17.90 2.49
C GLU A 185 -14.00 18.09 3.66
N ASN A 186 -13.49 18.14 4.88
CA ASN A 186 -14.28 18.36 6.06
C ASN A 186 -14.95 19.75 6.04
N ALA A 187 -14.19 20.81 5.70
CA ALA A 187 -14.70 22.17 5.53
C ALA A 187 -15.80 22.24 4.46
N ILE A 188 -15.62 21.55 3.31
CA ILE A 188 -16.63 21.54 2.24
C ILE A 188 -17.88 20.79 2.67
N TYR A 189 -17.75 19.51 3.09
CA TYR A 189 -18.90 18.61 3.29
C TYR A 189 -19.68 18.92 4.56
N HIS A 190 -19.02 19.32 5.62
CA HIS A 190 -19.63 19.59 6.92
C HIS A 190 -19.79 21.08 7.21
N GLY A 191 -18.94 21.92 6.62
CA GLY A 191 -19.03 23.37 6.74
C GLY A 191 -19.97 23.98 5.68
N VAL A 192 -19.40 24.34 4.55
CA VAL A 192 -20.04 25.25 3.58
C VAL A 192 -21.14 24.62 2.72
N LYS A 193 -21.12 23.31 2.47
CA LYS A 193 -22.13 22.64 1.63
C LYS A 193 -23.55 22.78 2.17
N GLN A 194 -23.72 22.84 3.48
CA GLN A 194 -25.01 22.90 4.15
C GLN A 194 -25.54 24.34 4.32
N MET A 195 -24.74 25.33 3.97
CA MET A 195 -25.14 26.73 4.05
C MET A 195 -26.13 27.13 2.95
N ILE A 196 -26.98 28.09 3.25
CA ILE A 196 -27.86 28.75 2.27
C ILE A 196 -27.10 29.85 1.52
N ASP A 197 -26.23 30.57 2.26
CA ASP A 197 -25.40 31.66 1.73
C ASP A 197 -24.09 31.09 1.12
N GLU A 198 -23.29 31.98 0.50
CA GLU A 198 -21.99 31.63 -0.04
C GLU A 198 -21.02 31.22 1.08
N GLY A 199 -20.38 30.07 0.90
CA GLY A 199 -19.34 29.58 1.80
C GLY A 199 -17.99 30.23 1.51
N GLU A 200 -17.17 30.38 2.52
CA GLU A 200 -15.78 30.84 2.40
C GLU A 200 -14.84 29.88 3.11
N ILE A 201 -13.71 29.57 2.45
CA ILE A 201 -12.66 28.69 2.98
C ILE A 201 -11.32 29.40 2.88
N TRP A 202 -10.63 29.55 4.00
CA TRP A 202 -9.29 30.13 4.07
C TRP A 202 -8.27 29.07 4.41
N ILE A 203 -7.21 28.98 3.62
CA ILE A 203 -6.09 28.07 3.83
C ILE A 203 -4.84 28.90 4.10
N ARG A 204 -4.26 28.73 5.28
CA ARG A 204 -3.03 29.42 5.69
C ARG A 204 -1.93 28.43 5.99
N ILE A 205 -0.71 28.75 5.56
CA ILE A 205 0.50 27.96 5.89
C ILE A 205 1.57 28.96 6.28
N PHE A 206 2.07 28.83 7.50
CA PHE A 206 3.04 29.75 8.08
C PHE A 206 3.93 29.08 9.10
N GLU A 207 5.08 29.72 9.43
CA GLU A 207 5.99 29.26 10.48
C GLU A 207 5.54 29.77 11.85
N ASP A 208 5.52 28.88 12.86
CA ASP A 208 5.33 29.24 14.27
C ASP A 208 6.43 28.56 15.11
N GLY A 209 7.49 29.30 15.41
CA GLY A 209 8.67 28.80 16.12
C GLY A 209 9.45 27.77 15.30
N GLU A 210 9.47 26.50 15.71
CA GLU A 210 10.12 25.39 15.00
C GLU A 210 9.14 24.59 14.16
N ASP A 211 7.84 24.91 14.20
CA ASP A 211 6.77 24.17 13.54
C ASP A 211 6.23 24.93 12.31
N ILE A 212 5.67 24.16 11.37
CA ILE A 212 4.90 24.71 10.25
C ILE A 212 3.43 24.40 10.49
N ILE A 213 2.63 25.45 10.53
CA ILE A 213 1.20 25.36 10.78
C ILE A 213 0.43 25.31 9.46
N PHE A 214 -0.42 24.30 9.29
CA PHE A 214 -1.42 24.18 8.25
C PHE A 214 -2.79 24.50 8.87
N GLN A 215 -3.37 25.60 8.50
CA GLN A 215 -4.66 26.04 9.01
C GLN A 215 -5.68 26.04 7.88
N VAL A 216 -6.83 25.43 8.09
CA VAL A 216 -8.01 25.52 7.22
C VAL A 216 -9.16 26.06 8.07
N GLU A 217 -9.75 27.16 7.66
CA GLU A 217 -10.86 27.82 8.33
C GLU A 217 -12.04 27.92 7.36
N ASP A 218 -13.24 27.69 7.82
CA ASP A 218 -14.48 27.86 7.06
C ASP A 218 -15.51 28.68 7.85
N ASN A 219 -16.41 29.35 7.14
CA ASN A 219 -17.54 30.09 7.75
C ASN A 219 -18.80 29.23 7.86
N GLY A 220 -18.68 27.92 7.82
CA GLY A 220 -19.78 26.96 7.85
C GLY A 220 -20.51 26.89 9.18
N ILE A 221 -21.36 25.87 9.32
CA ILE A 221 -22.23 25.69 10.51
C ILE A 221 -21.45 25.36 11.80
N GLY A 222 -20.16 25.04 11.68
CA GLY A 222 -19.29 24.67 12.79
C GLY A 222 -19.64 23.31 13.42
N MET A 223 -18.96 23.02 14.54
CA MET A 223 -19.13 21.79 15.33
C MET A 223 -19.45 22.13 16.78
N THR A 224 -20.21 21.27 17.44
CA THR A 224 -20.42 21.37 18.89
C THR A 224 -19.13 21.00 19.64
N GLU A 225 -19.00 21.51 20.87
CA GLU A 225 -17.84 21.12 21.73
C GLU A 225 -17.72 19.61 21.94
N GLU A 226 -18.84 18.90 21.93
CA GLU A 226 -18.87 17.44 22.11
C GLU A 226 -18.31 16.73 20.88
N GLN A 227 -18.69 17.17 19.68
CA GLN A 227 -18.14 16.69 18.40
C GLN A 227 -16.64 16.98 18.28
N CYS A 228 -16.18 18.17 18.66
CA CYS A 228 -14.75 18.50 18.67
C CYS A 228 -13.96 17.57 19.60
N ARG A 229 -14.50 17.26 20.80
CA ARG A 229 -13.84 16.33 21.74
C ARG A 229 -13.81 14.89 21.22
N GLU A 230 -14.84 14.45 20.49
CA GLU A 230 -14.87 13.09 19.92
C GLU A 230 -13.87 12.92 18.77
N ILE A 231 -13.71 13.92 17.92
CA ILE A 231 -12.72 13.90 16.82
C ILE A 231 -11.29 13.75 17.36
N LEU A 232 -10.98 14.45 18.47
CA LEU A 232 -9.67 14.36 19.13
C LEU A 232 -9.46 13.08 19.95
N ARG A 233 -10.53 12.32 20.27
CA ARG A 233 -10.49 11.09 21.08
C ARG A 233 -10.48 9.80 20.26
N LYS A 234 -10.80 9.84 18.99
CA LYS A 234 -10.66 8.65 18.13
C LYS A 234 -9.18 8.43 17.87
N GLU A 235 -8.56 7.65 18.75
CA GLU A 235 -7.35 6.91 18.44
C GLU A 235 -7.61 5.99 17.23
N PRO A 236 -6.61 5.78 16.37
CA PRO A 236 -6.74 4.97 15.17
C PRO A 236 -7.07 3.51 15.44
#